data_460a3bfdde1cf0fa0aff3f864fa8ddd9
#
_entry.id   460a3bfdde1cf0fa0aff3f864fa8ddd9
#
_cell.length_a   1.000
_cell.length_b   1.000
_cell.length_c   1.000
_cell.angle_alpha   90.00
_cell.angle_beta   90.00
_cell.angle_gamma   90.00
#
_symmetry.space_group_name_H-M   'P 1'
#
loop_
_entity.id
_entity.type
_entity.pdbx_description
1 polymer ?
#
loop_
_entity_poly.entity_id
_entity_poly.type
_entity_poly.pdbx_seq_one_letter_code
_entity_poly.pdbx_strand_id
1 'polypeptide(L)'
;ASNERIPYAYIKVEEKAGVKLLQGDKIEHVNYITENDLQLDYYIYIKNQLLKPICQIFELVVENMKGYPYHANHFENLWDIYYEKYKGDKKKTDKKISEEKQKVVAKLIFKEYMIQAHNKQNKVNTLDGWLQIIDDAFSEEKQRLALNSIYS
;
A
#
# COMPACT_ATOMS: atom_id res chain seq x y z
N ALA A 1 6.16 24.59 -30.17
CA ALA A 1 6.14 24.58 -28.70
C ALA A 1 6.76 23.28 -28.22
N SER A 2 7.86 23.35 -27.53
CA SER A 2 8.55 22.22 -26.93
C SER A 2 7.61 21.59 -25.89
N ASN A 3 7.33 20.27 -26.02
CA ASN A 3 6.64 19.48 -25.00
C ASN A 3 7.62 19.21 -23.83
N GLU A 4 8.18 20.26 -23.27
CA GLU A 4 9.10 20.15 -22.15
C GLU A 4 8.34 19.76 -20.90
N ARG A 5 8.65 18.56 -20.38
CA ARG A 5 8.07 18.06 -19.14
C ARG A 5 8.74 18.75 -17.97
N ILE A 6 7.98 19.49 -17.18
CA ILE A 6 8.47 20.11 -15.95
C ILE A 6 8.67 19.00 -14.90
N PRO A 7 9.90 18.80 -14.40
CA PRO A 7 10.16 17.82 -13.36
C PRO A 7 9.60 18.32 -12.02
N TYR A 8 8.71 17.54 -11.41
CA TYR A 8 8.16 17.85 -10.10
C TYR A 8 8.16 16.61 -9.19
N ALA A 9 8.11 16.84 -7.89
CA ALA A 9 7.94 15.79 -6.92
C ALA A 9 6.96 16.20 -5.82
N TYR A 10 6.37 15.20 -5.16
CA TYR A 10 5.50 15.41 -4.01
C TYR A 10 6.33 15.71 -2.78
N ILE A 11 5.95 16.80 -2.10
CA ILE A 11 6.57 17.24 -0.86
C ILE A 11 5.64 17.00 0.33
N LYS A 12 6.24 16.84 1.50
CA LYS A 12 5.52 16.76 2.75
C LYS A 12 5.07 18.17 3.15
N VAL A 13 3.77 18.39 3.20
CA VAL A 13 3.17 19.65 3.63
C VAL A 13 2.44 19.44 4.94
N GLU A 14 2.63 20.33 5.89
CA GLU A 14 1.87 20.31 7.16
C GLU A 14 0.42 20.71 6.89
N GLU A 15 -0.50 19.78 7.13
CA GLU A 15 -1.93 20.03 7.01
C GLU A 15 -2.40 20.84 8.23
N LYS A 16 -2.74 22.11 8.03
CA LYS A 16 -3.39 22.91 9.07
C LYS A 16 -4.84 22.45 9.24
N ALA A 17 -5.27 22.31 10.47
CA ALA A 17 -6.63 21.86 10.80
C ALA A 17 -7.68 22.71 10.07
N GLY A 18 -8.55 22.07 9.28
CA GLY A 18 -9.63 22.70 8.55
C GLY A 18 -9.31 23.22 7.14
N VAL A 19 -8.06 23.14 6.69
CA VAL A 19 -7.67 23.54 5.32
C VAL A 19 -7.48 22.30 4.45
N LYS A 20 -8.34 22.12 3.44
CA LYS A 20 -8.16 21.06 2.46
C LYS A 20 -7.13 21.49 1.43
N LEU A 21 -5.95 20.90 1.49
CA LEU A 21 -4.90 21.09 0.49
C LEU A 21 -5.30 20.48 -0.85
N LEU A 22 -5.09 21.22 -1.92
CA LEU A 22 -5.23 20.72 -3.28
C LEU A 22 -3.99 19.91 -3.66
N GLN A 23 -4.11 19.11 -4.73
CA GLN A 23 -2.96 18.32 -5.20
C GLN A 23 -1.78 19.20 -5.64
N GLY A 24 -2.07 20.37 -6.22
CA GLY A 24 -1.06 21.34 -6.60
C GLY A 24 -0.24 21.89 -5.43
N ASP A 25 -0.84 21.98 -4.24
CA ASP A 25 -0.16 22.47 -3.03
C ASP A 25 0.85 21.46 -2.46
N LYS A 26 0.82 20.23 -2.97
CA LYS A 26 1.68 19.10 -2.52
C LYS A 26 2.80 18.77 -3.49
N ILE A 27 2.98 19.54 -4.53
CA ILE A 27 4.01 19.30 -5.55
C ILE A 27 4.89 20.54 -5.74
N GLU A 28 6.19 20.30 -5.94
CA GLU A 28 7.15 21.36 -6.19
C GLU A 28 8.17 20.96 -7.27
N HIS A 29 8.78 21.93 -7.90
CA HIS A 29 9.84 21.70 -8.86
C HIS A 29 11.07 21.10 -8.16
N VAL A 30 11.72 20.12 -8.79
CA VAL A 30 12.85 19.39 -8.19
C VAL A 30 13.99 20.31 -7.75
N ASN A 31 14.32 21.33 -8.52
CA ASN A 31 15.37 22.28 -8.14
C ASN A 31 14.98 23.07 -6.88
N TYR A 32 13.73 23.51 -6.80
CA TYR A 32 13.23 24.25 -5.63
C TYR A 32 13.25 23.38 -4.36
N ILE A 33 12.91 22.09 -4.50
CA ILE A 33 12.99 21.11 -3.39
C ILE A 33 14.44 21.02 -2.89
N THR A 34 15.40 20.91 -3.79
CA THR A 34 16.83 20.79 -3.45
C THR A 34 17.38 22.08 -2.82
N GLU A 35 17.03 23.23 -3.38
CA GLU A 35 17.50 24.53 -2.90
C GLU A 35 16.95 24.90 -1.51
N ASN A 36 15.74 24.44 -1.19
CA ASN A 36 15.06 24.74 0.08
C ASN A 36 15.04 23.56 1.05
N ASP A 37 15.76 22.48 0.76
CA ASP A 37 15.81 21.26 1.59
C ASP A 37 14.43 20.74 2.00
N LEU A 38 13.48 20.73 1.03
CA LEU A 38 12.12 20.28 1.29
C LEU A 38 12.06 18.75 1.35
N GLN A 39 11.25 18.24 2.25
CA GLN A 39 11.07 16.81 2.45
C GLN A 39 10.11 16.21 1.43
N LEU A 40 10.52 15.11 0.79
CA LEU A 40 9.68 14.36 -0.12
C LEU A 40 8.59 13.58 0.65
N ASP A 41 7.39 13.50 0.07
CA ASP A 41 6.32 12.67 0.60
C ASP A 41 6.39 11.25 0.01
N TYR A 42 7.23 10.41 0.58
CA TYR A 42 7.36 9.01 0.16
C TYR A 42 6.09 8.20 0.35
N TYR A 43 5.22 8.58 1.29
CA TYR A 43 3.96 7.89 1.51
C TYR A 43 3.04 7.98 0.28
N ILE A 44 2.97 9.15 -0.36
CA ILE A 44 2.19 9.33 -1.60
C ILE A 44 2.72 8.41 -2.70
N TYR A 45 4.05 8.32 -2.85
CA TYR A 45 4.66 7.43 -3.85
C TYR A 45 4.37 5.96 -3.55
N ILE A 46 4.55 5.52 -2.32
CA ILE A 46 4.27 4.14 -1.92
C ILE A 46 2.79 3.82 -2.14
N LYS A 47 1.89 4.65 -1.63
CA LYS A 47 0.44 4.42 -1.70
C LYS A 47 -0.10 4.43 -3.13
N ASN A 48 0.31 5.42 -3.94
CA ASN A 48 -0.32 5.65 -5.24
C ASN A 48 0.42 4.97 -6.40
N GLN A 49 1.73 4.80 -6.29
CA GLN A 49 2.55 4.29 -7.40
C GLN A 49 3.05 2.87 -7.19
N LEU A 50 3.28 2.43 -5.97
CA LEU A 50 3.80 1.09 -5.68
C LEU A 50 2.72 0.13 -5.19
N LEU A 51 1.92 0.52 -4.20
CA LEU A 51 0.98 -0.38 -3.54
C LEU A 51 -0.02 -0.97 -4.54
N LYS A 52 -0.66 -0.14 -5.35
CA LYS A 52 -1.70 -0.59 -6.28
C LYS A 52 -1.17 -1.53 -7.36
N PRO A 53 -0.11 -1.22 -8.11
CA PRO A 53 0.46 -2.13 -9.09
C PRO A 53 0.95 -3.44 -8.48
N ILE A 54 1.60 -3.39 -7.33
CA ILE A 54 2.09 -4.57 -6.62
C ILE A 54 0.91 -5.46 -6.21
N CYS A 55 -0.13 -4.91 -5.62
CA CYS A 55 -1.31 -5.68 -5.25
C CYS A 55 -2.00 -6.33 -6.47
N GLN A 56 -2.04 -5.65 -7.62
CA GLN A 56 -2.60 -6.22 -8.85
C GLN A 56 -1.79 -7.40 -9.38
N ILE A 57 -0.48 -7.36 -9.26
CA ILE A 57 0.38 -8.47 -9.71
C ILE A 57 0.25 -9.66 -8.74
N PHE A 58 0.35 -9.40 -7.45
CA PHE A 58 0.38 -10.45 -6.44
C PHE A 58 -1.00 -11.05 -6.13
N GLU A 59 -2.11 -10.41 -6.51
CA GLU A 59 -3.45 -11.01 -6.36
C GLU A 59 -3.58 -12.36 -7.07
N LEU A 60 -2.82 -12.56 -8.16
CA LEU A 60 -2.85 -13.80 -8.94
C LEU A 60 -2.26 -14.99 -8.16
N VAL A 61 -1.39 -14.73 -7.20
CA VAL A 61 -0.68 -15.75 -6.44
C VAL A 61 -0.90 -15.65 -4.93
N VAL A 62 -1.84 -14.81 -4.49
CA VAL A 62 -2.05 -14.48 -3.08
C VAL A 62 -2.30 -15.71 -2.19
N GLU A 63 -2.97 -16.72 -2.73
CA GLU A 63 -3.27 -17.96 -2.01
C GLU A 63 -2.03 -18.81 -1.72
N ASN A 64 -0.96 -18.62 -2.50
CA ASN A 64 0.33 -19.29 -2.32
C ASN A 64 1.34 -18.44 -1.52
N MET A 65 0.95 -17.22 -1.13
CA MET A 65 1.85 -16.35 -0.38
C MET A 65 2.02 -16.81 1.05
N LYS A 66 3.25 -16.71 1.56
CA LYS A 66 3.54 -16.99 2.96
C LYS A 66 2.76 -16.02 3.86
N GLY A 67 2.08 -16.59 4.85
CA GLY A 67 1.24 -15.81 5.76
C GLY A 67 -0.20 -15.59 5.27
N TYR A 68 -0.58 -16.23 4.17
CA TYR A 68 -1.98 -16.23 3.71
C TYR A 68 -2.91 -16.73 4.84
N PRO A 69 -3.92 -15.93 5.25
CA PRO A 69 -4.63 -16.18 6.50
C PRO A 69 -5.86 -17.10 6.36
N TYR A 70 -6.21 -17.49 5.14
CA TYR A 70 -7.46 -18.21 4.87
C TYR A 70 -7.20 -19.65 4.45
N HIS A 71 -8.26 -20.48 4.50
CA HIS A 71 -8.21 -21.86 4.01
C HIS A 71 -8.15 -21.91 2.48
N ALA A 72 -7.73 -23.05 1.95
CA ALA A 72 -7.88 -23.35 0.53
C ALA A 72 -9.35 -23.15 0.10
N ASN A 73 -9.58 -22.69 -1.13
CA ASN A 73 -10.89 -22.40 -1.70
C ASN A 73 -11.65 -21.21 -1.06
N HIS A 74 -10.99 -20.40 -0.20
CA HIS A 74 -11.65 -19.24 0.39
C HIS A 74 -12.24 -18.29 -0.66
N PHE A 75 -11.48 -17.96 -1.69
CA PHE A 75 -11.94 -17.05 -2.74
C PHE A 75 -12.93 -17.69 -3.71
N GLU A 76 -12.92 -19.01 -3.88
CA GLU A 76 -13.94 -19.74 -4.62
C GLU A 76 -15.30 -19.63 -3.91
N ASN A 77 -15.33 -19.94 -2.61
CA ASN A 77 -16.53 -19.80 -1.80
C ASN A 77 -17.04 -18.36 -1.76
N LEU A 78 -16.12 -17.39 -1.67
CA LEU A 78 -16.47 -15.98 -1.66
C LEU A 78 -17.01 -15.52 -3.02
N TRP A 79 -16.51 -16.11 -4.10
CA TRP A 79 -17.00 -15.86 -5.45
C TRP A 79 -18.46 -16.28 -5.61
N ASP A 80 -18.85 -17.46 -5.15
CA ASP A 80 -20.23 -17.95 -5.19
C ASP A 80 -21.17 -17.00 -4.43
N ILE A 81 -20.76 -16.57 -3.24
CA ILE A 81 -21.54 -15.62 -2.42
C ILE A 81 -21.75 -14.30 -3.17
N TYR A 82 -20.71 -13.75 -3.77
CA TYR A 82 -20.84 -12.50 -4.53
C TYR A 82 -21.59 -12.68 -5.85
N TYR A 83 -21.47 -13.84 -6.49
CA TYR A 83 -22.20 -14.14 -7.71
C TYR A 83 -23.72 -14.15 -7.48
N GLU A 84 -24.18 -14.77 -6.42
CA GLU A 84 -25.58 -14.70 -5.98
C GLU A 84 -26.00 -13.27 -5.63
N LYS A 85 -25.17 -12.58 -4.84
CA LYS A 85 -25.40 -11.19 -4.42
C LYS A 85 -25.55 -10.23 -5.62
N TYR A 86 -24.77 -10.42 -6.65
CA TYR A 86 -24.82 -9.61 -7.87
C TYR A 86 -25.72 -10.18 -8.96
N LYS A 87 -26.62 -11.12 -8.57
CA LYS A 87 -27.64 -11.70 -9.47
C LYS A 87 -27.05 -12.28 -10.76
N GLY A 88 -25.93 -12.99 -10.65
CA GLY A 88 -25.27 -13.65 -11.77
C GLY A 88 -24.36 -12.74 -12.63
N ASP A 89 -24.10 -11.51 -12.21
CA ASP A 89 -23.17 -10.61 -12.92
C ASP A 89 -21.71 -11.05 -12.66
N LYS A 90 -21.20 -11.92 -13.53
CA LYS A 90 -19.85 -12.46 -13.47
C LYS A 90 -18.79 -11.35 -13.42
N LYS A 91 -18.92 -10.32 -14.26
CA LYS A 91 -17.91 -9.26 -14.37
C LYS A 91 -17.79 -8.44 -13.08
N LYS A 92 -18.90 -8.15 -12.42
CA LYS A 92 -18.91 -7.49 -11.12
C LYS A 92 -18.35 -8.39 -10.03
N THR A 93 -18.67 -9.68 -10.07
CA THR A 93 -18.16 -10.68 -9.13
C THR A 93 -16.65 -10.80 -9.23
N ASP A 94 -16.11 -11.01 -10.44
CA ASP A 94 -14.66 -11.14 -10.67
C ASP A 94 -13.90 -9.88 -10.19
N LYS A 95 -14.44 -8.70 -10.51
CA LYS A 95 -13.86 -7.43 -10.04
C LYS A 95 -13.84 -7.36 -8.51
N LYS A 96 -14.91 -7.80 -7.86
CA LYS A 96 -15.00 -7.76 -6.41
C LYS A 96 -14.03 -8.73 -5.74
N ILE A 97 -13.87 -9.93 -6.29
CA ILE A 97 -12.88 -10.89 -5.81
C ILE A 97 -11.46 -10.36 -5.99
N SER A 98 -11.13 -9.76 -7.13
CA SER A 98 -9.85 -9.09 -7.34
C SER A 98 -9.59 -8.02 -6.26
N GLU A 99 -10.55 -7.16 -5.96
CA GLU A 99 -10.44 -6.16 -4.89
C GLU A 99 -10.18 -6.80 -3.51
N GLU A 100 -10.86 -7.91 -3.18
CA GLU A 100 -10.65 -8.61 -1.91
C GLU A 100 -9.26 -9.29 -1.86
N LYS A 101 -8.82 -9.91 -2.95
CA LYS A 101 -7.46 -10.47 -3.07
C LYS A 101 -6.40 -9.38 -2.89
N GLN A 102 -6.56 -8.22 -3.55
CA GLN A 102 -5.64 -7.08 -3.40
C GLN A 102 -5.57 -6.56 -1.97
N LYS A 103 -6.67 -6.55 -1.21
CA LYS A 103 -6.67 -6.17 0.21
C LYS A 103 -5.82 -7.14 1.05
N VAL A 104 -5.90 -8.44 0.76
CA VAL A 104 -5.08 -9.45 1.44
C VAL A 104 -3.61 -9.24 1.12
N VAL A 105 -3.27 -9.03 -0.16
CA VAL A 105 -1.90 -8.72 -0.58
C VAL A 105 -1.38 -7.46 0.13
N ALA A 106 -2.18 -6.39 0.18
CA ALA A 106 -1.79 -5.16 0.86
C ALA A 106 -1.47 -5.39 2.34
N LYS A 107 -2.25 -6.22 3.02
CA LYS A 107 -1.99 -6.59 4.42
C LYS A 107 -0.74 -7.45 4.58
N LEU A 108 -0.49 -8.37 3.65
CA LEU A 108 0.68 -9.26 3.70
C LEU A 108 2.00 -8.53 3.41
N ILE A 109 2.00 -7.63 2.43
CA ILE A 109 3.23 -6.96 1.97
C ILE A 109 3.47 -5.65 2.70
N PHE A 110 2.44 -4.79 2.77
CA PHE A 110 2.60 -3.42 3.26
C PHE A 110 2.20 -3.21 4.71
N LYS A 111 1.58 -4.12 5.36
CA LYS A 111 1.06 -4.10 6.75
C LYS A 111 0.40 -2.77 7.20
N GLU A 112 -0.64 -2.86 7.96
CA GLU A 112 -1.42 -1.68 8.41
C GLU A 112 -0.58 -0.64 9.17
N TYR A 113 0.43 -1.10 9.93
CA TYR A 113 1.24 -0.17 10.71
C TYR A 113 2.13 0.75 9.87
N MET A 114 2.49 0.37 8.63
CA MET A 114 3.20 1.23 7.70
C MET A 114 2.34 2.46 7.33
N ILE A 115 1.03 2.23 7.16
CA ILE A 115 0.05 3.29 6.93
C ILE A 115 -0.18 4.09 8.21
N GLN A 116 -0.25 3.41 9.38
CA GLN A 116 -0.40 4.05 10.68
C GLN A 116 0.82 4.89 11.07
N ALA A 117 2.03 4.47 10.71
CA ALA A 117 3.26 5.23 10.96
C ALA A 117 3.21 6.61 10.29
N HIS A 118 2.65 6.69 9.07
CA HIS A 118 2.41 7.97 8.42
C HIS A 118 1.38 8.82 9.19
N ASN A 119 0.25 8.22 9.56
CA ASN A 119 -0.84 8.93 10.25
C ASN A 119 -0.44 9.42 11.64
N LYS A 120 0.47 8.73 12.32
CA LYS A 120 1.02 9.13 13.62
C LYS A 120 2.13 10.17 13.51
N GLN A 121 2.34 10.73 12.32
CA GLN A 121 3.43 11.69 12.08
C GLN A 121 4.81 11.14 12.47
N ASN A 122 4.99 9.81 12.43
CA ASN A 122 6.30 9.25 12.59
C ASN A 122 7.21 9.89 11.55
N LYS A 123 8.28 10.50 12.01
CA LYS A 123 9.22 11.31 11.24
C LYS A 123 10.10 10.46 10.30
N VAL A 124 9.52 9.47 9.66
CA VAL A 124 10.19 8.70 8.62
C VAL A 124 10.16 9.53 7.36
N ASN A 125 11.17 10.36 7.20
CA ASN A 125 11.25 11.33 6.11
C ASN A 125 12.13 10.85 4.96
N THR A 126 12.73 9.67 5.10
CA THR A 126 13.64 9.10 4.11
C THR A 126 13.14 7.74 3.62
N LEU A 127 13.53 7.36 2.40
CA LEU A 127 13.26 6.03 1.88
C LEU A 127 13.83 4.93 2.78
N ASP A 128 15.03 5.15 3.31
CA ASP A 128 15.69 4.20 4.24
C ASP A 128 14.86 3.97 5.49
N GLY A 129 14.25 5.01 6.05
CA GLY A 129 13.36 4.87 7.19
C GLY A 129 12.10 4.04 6.88
N TRP A 130 11.54 4.16 5.68
CA TRP A 130 10.43 3.31 5.24
C TRP A 130 10.86 1.87 5.01
N LEU A 131 12.04 1.65 4.43
CA LEU A 131 12.61 0.32 4.24
C LEU A 131 12.89 -0.33 5.60
N GLN A 132 13.41 0.41 6.58
CA GLN A 132 13.62 -0.11 7.94
C GLN A 132 12.30 -0.56 8.59
N ILE A 133 11.22 0.20 8.45
CA ILE A 133 9.90 -0.19 8.95
C ILE A 133 9.42 -1.50 8.31
N ILE A 134 9.68 -1.68 7.02
CA ILE A 134 9.34 -2.90 6.29
C ILE A 134 10.17 -4.07 6.81
N ASP A 135 11.48 -3.90 6.97
CA ASP A 135 12.40 -4.93 7.45
C ASP A 135 12.08 -5.35 8.89
N ASP A 136 11.79 -4.41 9.78
CA ASP A 136 11.37 -4.68 11.16
C ASP A 136 10.10 -5.52 11.18
N ALA A 137 9.16 -5.19 10.30
CA ALA A 137 7.93 -5.92 10.15
C ALA A 137 8.10 -7.37 9.70
N PHE A 138 8.94 -7.58 8.71
CA PHE A 138 9.24 -8.94 8.26
C PHE A 138 10.00 -9.73 9.31
N SER A 139 10.85 -9.08 10.11
CA SER A 139 11.58 -9.70 11.20
C SER A 139 10.65 -10.15 12.33
N GLU A 140 9.70 -9.33 12.74
CA GLU A 140 8.69 -9.69 13.75
C GLU A 140 7.81 -10.86 13.29
N GLU A 141 7.41 -10.88 12.02
CA GLU A 141 6.61 -11.99 11.46
C GLU A 141 7.41 -13.29 11.42
N LYS A 142 8.69 -13.24 11.05
CA LYS A 142 9.59 -14.40 11.11
C LYS A 142 9.68 -14.98 12.53
N GLN A 143 9.86 -14.11 13.53
CA GLN A 143 9.92 -14.53 14.93
C GLN A 143 8.61 -15.15 15.39
N ARG A 144 7.47 -14.55 15.05
CA ARG A 144 6.16 -15.06 15.40
C ARG A 144 5.85 -16.43 14.76
N LEU A 145 6.25 -16.61 13.49
CA LEU A 145 6.09 -17.90 12.79
C LEU A 145 7.04 -18.97 13.35
N ALA A 146 8.25 -18.61 13.72
CA ALA A 146 9.19 -19.52 14.38
C ALA A 146 8.66 -19.98 15.74
N LEU A 147 8.12 -19.08 16.55
CA LEU A 147 7.50 -19.41 17.83
C LEU A 147 6.30 -20.35 17.66
N ASN A 148 5.41 -20.07 16.70
CA ASN A 148 4.25 -20.91 16.44
C ASN A 148 4.64 -22.31 15.94
N SER A 149 5.77 -22.45 15.26
CA SER A 149 6.27 -23.77 14.81
C SER A 149 6.90 -24.59 15.94
N ILE A 150 7.31 -23.97 17.04
CA ILE A 150 7.85 -24.63 18.22
C ILE A 150 6.74 -25.15 19.15
N TYR A 151 5.58 -24.49 19.16
CA TYR A 151 4.45 -24.82 20.02
C TYR A 151 3.33 -25.61 19.32
N SER A 152 3.52 -25.96 18.08
CA SER A 152 2.65 -26.87 17.31
C SER A 152 3.30 -28.23 17.12
#